data_90249de047453b6d2519cb8214c07311
#
_entry.id   90249de047453b6d2519cb8214c07311
#
_cell.length_a   1.000
_cell.length_b   1.000
_cell.length_c   1.000
_cell.angle_alpha   90.00
_cell.angle_beta   90.00
_cell.angle_gamma   90.00
#
_symmetry.space_group_name_H-M   'P 1'
#
loop_
_entity.id
_entity.type
_entity.pdbx_description
1 polymer ?
#
loop_
_entity_poly.entity_id
_entity_poly.type
_entity_poly.pdbx_seq_one_letter_code
_entity_poly.pdbx_strand_id
1 'polypeptide(L)'
;MKSALSFLIAARRSEIAGLQRLALTSELVGAIGRLVHALQRERGLSNLYLGSQGQRWAAERLAQVAQSQALQADVERAFDQLDTDAALSGHRTRLFGRIAYALQGLSALPRLRERVGQRQWGTERTVAAYARLIQALLAVVFEAADSAWDPDISRHLVAFLNFLQGKEFAGQERATGSALFAAGRMDTDSQQRLLHFIESQERCLQVCTDLASPAIRQLWVEAQRPEHLMPLERMRRILCTTPPGGVLDAGHSQAWFDACSRHIDAMKQLEDALAAELQGLCSQRLEATALELAALERMAGGLGAGRPTGTG
;
A
#
# COMPACT_ATOMS: atom_id res chain seq x y z
N MET A 1 -48.07 -7.07 -9.26
CA MET A 1 -46.97 -6.26 -9.82
C MET A 1 -46.16 -5.71 -8.66
N LYS A 2 -44.80 -5.77 -8.73
CA LYS A 2 -43.94 -5.16 -7.70
C LYS A 2 -44.11 -3.63 -7.75
N SER A 3 -44.20 -2.97 -6.60
CA SER A 3 -44.35 -1.51 -6.53
C SER A 3 -43.00 -0.77 -6.76
N ALA A 4 -43.05 0.50 -7.13
CA ALA A 4 -41.87 1.34 -7.22
C ALA A 4 -41.04 1.33 -5.91
N LEU A 5 -41.71 1.37 -4.78
CA LEU A 5 -41.11 1.30 -3.45
C LEU A 5 -40.37 -0.02 -3.22
N SER A 6 -40.87 -1.17 -3.71
CA SER A 6 -40.19 -2.46 -3.61
C SER A 6 -38.87 -2.49 -4.43
N PHE A 7 -38.83 -1.78 -5.56
CA PHE A 7 -37.59 -1.64 -6.34
C PHE A 7 -36.60 -0.70 -5.68
N LEU A 8 -37.04 0.39 -5.06
CA LEU A 8 -36.17 1.29 -4.29
C LEU A 8 -35.51 0.57 -3.10
N ILE A 9 -36.32 -0.21 -2.32
CA ILE A 9 -35.78 -1.03 -1.22
C ILE A 9 -34.75 -2.05 -1.74
N ALA A 10 -35.05 -2.75 -2.85
CA ALA A 10 -34.11 -3.70 -3.43
C ALA A 10 -32.81 -3.02 -3.89
N ALA A 11 -32.89 -1.83 -4.49
CA ALA A 11 -31.73 -1.05 -4.89
C ALA A 11 -30.84 -0.69 -3.69
N ARG A 12 -31.43 -0.17 -2.59
CA ARG A 12 -30.68 0.19 -1.37
C ARG A 12 -30.04 -1.04 -0.69
N ARG A 13 -30.74 -2.18 -0.66
CA ARG A 13 -30.14 -3.43 -0.15
C ARG A 13 -28.96 -3.90 -1.00
N SER A 14 -29.04 -3.78 -2.32
CA SER A 14 -27.93 -4.10 -3.23
C SER A 14 -26.75 -3.16 -3.03
N GLU A 15 -27.01 -1.86 -2.81
CA GLU A 15 -26.02 -0.84 -2.52
C GLU A 15 -25.28 -1.13 -1.21
N ILE A 16 -26.01 -1.44 -0.12
CA ILE A 16 -25.43 -1.83 1.18
C ILE A 16 -24.52 -3.05 1.01
N ALA A 17 -24.96 -4.09 0.30
CA ALA A 17 -24.14 -5.27 0.05
C ALA A 17 -22.88 -4.93 -0.76
N GLY A 18 -22.95 -3.96 -1.68
CA GLY A 18 -21.79 -3.42 -2.40
C GLY A 18 -20.83 -2.68 -1.48
N LEU A 19 -21.34 -1.79 -0.63
CA LEU A 19 -20.54 -1.02 0.33
C LEU A 19 -19.89 -1.91 1.39
N GLN A 20 -20.56 -2.96 1.86
CA GLN A 20 -19.96 -3.94 2.77
C GLN A 20 -18.75 -4.64 2.13
N ARG A 21 -18.84 -5.00 0.84
CA ARG A 21 -17.70 -5.55 0.11
C ARG A 21 -16.57 -4.55 -0.06
N LEU A 22 -16.88 -3.27 -0.32
CA LEU A 22 -15.87 -2.21 -0.39
C LEU A 22 -15.18 -1.98 0.96
N ALA A 23 -15.90 -2.08 2.07
CA ALA A 23 -15.33 -1.99 3.41
C ALA A 23 -14.30 -3.11 3.66
N LEU A 24 -14.64 -4.37 3.35
CA LEU A 24 -13.70 -5.50 3.45
C LEU A 24 -12.47 -5.30 2.53
N THR A 25 -12.69 -4.80 1.32
CA THR A 25 -11.60 -4.48 0.39
C THR A 25 -10.70 -3.38 0.95
N SER A 26 -11.27 -2.37 1.61
CA SER A 26 -10.53 -1.28 2.25
C SER A 26 -9.68 -1.75 3.42
N GLU A 27 -10.21 -2.67 4.23
CA GLU A 27 -9.47 -3.33 5.31
C GLU A 27 -8.27 -4.13 4.77
N LEU A 28 -8.48 -4.88 3.69
CA LEU A 28 -7.44 -5.61 2.98
C LEU A 28 -6.35 -4.66 2.47
N VAL A 29 -6.73 -3.55 1.83
CA VAL A 29 -5.78 -2.53 1.32
C VAL A 29 -4.95 -1.95 2.46
N GLY A 30 -5.56 -1.64 3.59
CA GLY A 30 -4.86 -1.16 4.79
C GLY A 30 -3.90 -2.22 5.37
N ALA A 31 -4.32 -3.49 5.43
CA ALA A 31 -3.46 -4.59 5.88
C ALA A 31 -2.25 -4.79 4.94
N ILE A 32 -2.48 -4.76 3.63
CA ILE A 32 -1.40 -4.83 2.63
C ILE A 32 -0.44 -3.64 2.78
N GLY A 33 -0.92 -2.41 2.97
CA GLY A 33 -0.07 -1.25 3.18
C GLY A 33 0.87 -1.44 4.37
N ARG A 34 0.36 -1.90 5.52
CA ARG A 34 1.17 -2.19 6.72
C ARG A 34 2.22 -3.28 6.46
N LEU A 35 1.84 -4.37 5.77
CA LEU A 35 2.77 -5.44 5.41
C LEU A 35 3.85 -4.95 4.43
N VAL A 36 3.48 -4.18 3.42
CA VAL A 36 4.42 -3.58 2.45
C VAL A 36 5.45 -2.73 3.18
N HIS A 37 5.03 -1.87 4.12
CA HIS A 37 5.96 -1.07 4.93
C HIS A 37 6.93 -1.96 5.74
N ALA A 38 6.42 -3.00 6.38
CA ALA A 38 7.27 -3.93 7.15
C ALA A 38 8.27 -4.67 6.25
N LEU A 39 7.84 -5.12 5.06
CA LEU A 39 8.71 -5.76 4.08
C LEU A 39 9.77 -4.81 3.50
N GLN A 40 9.44 -3.53 3.33
CA GLN A 40 10.41 -2.50 2.92
C GLN A 40 11.51 -2.31 3.98
N ARG A 41 11.15 -2.32 5.27
CA ARG A 41 12.12 -2.27 6.38
C ARG A 41 12.93 -3.57 6.45
N GLU A 42 12.28 -4.73 6.34
CA GLU A 42 12.93 -6.05 6.34
C GLU A 42 13.94 -6.15 5.18
N ARG A 43 13.58 -5.67 3.97
CA ARG A 43 14.48 -5.55 2.82
C ARG A 43 15.70 -4.68 3.15
N GLY A 44 15.48 -3.51 3.76
CA GLY A 44 16.54 -2.60 4.15
C GLY A 44 17.52 -3.21 5.16
N LEU A 45 17.01 -3.82 6.23
CA LEU A 45 17.81 -4.49 7.24
C LEU A 45 18.54 -5.73 6.70
N SER A 46 17.88 -6.48 5.81
CA SER A 46 18.52 -7.61 5.13
C SER A 46 19.69 -7.17 4.25
N ASN A 47 19.55 -6.03 3.55
CA ASN A 47 20.61 -5.44 2.75
C ASN A 47 21.82 -5.01 3.62
N LEU A 48 21.58 -4.33 4.74
CA LEU A 48 22.62 -3.94 5.69
C LEU A 48 23.31 -5.15 6.33
N TYR A 49 22.54 -6.18 6.72
CA TYR A 49 23.06 -7.42 7.26
C TYR A 49 24.01 -8.12 6.27
N LEU A 50 23.59 -8.27 5.02
CA LEU A 50 24.41 -8.88 3.98
C LEU A 50 25.63 -8.03 3.62
N GLY A 51 25.48 -6.71 3.53
CA GLY A 51 26.57 -5.76 3.28
C GLY A 51 27.64 -5.78 4.37
N SER A 52 27.25 -6.03 5.63
CA SER A 52 28.20 -6.23 6.74
C SER A 52 28.74 -7.66 6.86
N GLN A 53 28.51 -8.51 5.88
CA GLN A 53 28.85 -9.93 5.91
C GLN A 53 28.29 -10.68 7.16
N GLY A 54 27.14 -10.26 7.64
CA GLY A 54 26.46 -10.83 8.80
C GLY A 54 26.98 -10.40 10.16
N GLN A 55 27.93 -9.47 10.22
CA GLN A 55 28.56 -9.02 11.48
C GLN A 55 27.66 -8.01 12.24
N ARG A 56 26.78 -7.30 11.54
CA ARG A 56 25.92 -6.26 12.11
C ARG A 56 24.48 -6.50 11.68
N TRP A 57 23.52 -5.93 12.40
CA TRP A 57 22.09 -5.89 12.07
C TRP A 57 21.34 -7.23 12.14
N ALA A 58 21.95 -8.27 12.73
CA ALA A 58 21.32 -9.60 12.85
C ALA A 58 20.08 -9.57 13.76
N ALA A 59 20.17 -8.94 14.91
CA ALA A 59 19.08 -8.85 15.88
C ALA A 59 17.93 -7.99 15.37
N GLU A 60 18.24 -6.81 14.83
CA GLU A 60 17.26 -5.89 14.24
C GLU A 60 16.51 -6.53 13.06
N ARG A 61 17.23 -7.26 12.21
CA ARG A 61 16.64 -8.01 11.10
C ARG A 61 15.67 -9.09 11.61
N LEU A 62 16.06 -9.86 12.62
CA LEU A 62 15.21 -10.91 13.19
C LEU A 62 13.96 -10.32 13.85
N ALA A 63 14.09 -9.22 14.59
CA ALA A 63 12.95 -8.51 15.15
C ALA A 63 11.99 -8.00 14.06
N GLN A 64 12.53 -7.45 12.96
CA GLN A 64 11.72 -7.01 11.83
C GLN A 64 11.03 -8.19 11.11
N VAL A 65 11.71 -9.33 10.97
CA VAL A 65 11.11 -10.56 10.41
C VAL A 65 9.90 -10.98 11.24
N ALA A 66 10.00 -10.98 12.56
CA ALA A 66 8.88 -11.33 13.45
C ALA A 66 7.69 -10.37 13.28
N GLN A 67 7.97 -9.06 13.17
CA GLN A 67 6.93 -8.05 12.89
C GLN A 67 6.27 -8.28 11.53
N SER A 68 7.05 -8.54 10.49
CA SER A 68 6.52 -8.81 9.14
C SER A 68 5.68 -10.09 9.11
N GLN A 69 6.04 -11.13 9.89
CA GLN A 69 5.26 -12.36 10.00
C GLN A 69 3.89 -12.12 10.64
N ALA A 70 3.80 -11.30 11.69
CA ALA A 70 2.52 -10.95 12.30
C ALA A 70 1.61 -10.23 11.30
N LEU A 71 2.14 -9.24 10.56
CA LEU A 71 1.37 -8.51 9.54
C LEU A 71 1.04 -9.36 8.31
N GLN A 72 1.87 -10.35 7.97
CA GLN A 72 1.56 -11.34 6.94
C GLN A 72 0.31 -12.15 7.32
N ALA A 73 0.22 -12.61 8.56
CA ALA A 73 -0.96 -13.32 9.06
C ALA A 73 -2.23 -12.46 9.02
N ASP A 74 -2.12 -11.14 9.23
CA ASP A 74 -3.25 -10.22 9.09
C ASP A 74 -3.75 -10.13 7.65
N VAL A 75 -2.83 -10.06 6.67
CA VAL A 75 -3.18 -10.05 5.24
C VAL A 75 -3.78 -11.39 4.81
N GLU A 76 -3.23 -12.52 5.24
CA GLU A 76 -3.78 -13.85 4.94
C GLU A 76 -5.20 -14.00 5.50
N ARG A 77 -5.46 -13.56 6.74
CA ARG A 77 -6.82 -13.53 7.30
C ARG A 77 -7.78 -12.62 6.51
N ALA A 78 -7.30 -11.47 6.03
CA ALA A 78 -8.12 -10.59 5.19
C ALA A 78 -8.44 -11.23 3.82
N PHE A 79 -7.54 -12.03 3.25
CA PHE A 79 -7.84 -12.82 2.06
C PHE A 79 -8.90 -13.89 2.32
N ASP A 80 -8.85 -14.57 3.46
CA ASP A 80 -9.83 -15.61 3.83
C ASP A 80 -11.24 -15.05 4.04
N GLN A 81 -11.38 -13.76 4.36
CA GLN A 81 -12.67 -13.08 4.50
C GLN A 81 -13.34 -12.73 3.16
N LEU A 82 -12.61 -12.85 2.05
CA LEU A 82 -13.18 -12.57 0.74
C LEU A 82 -14.06 -13.74 0.29
N ASP A 83 -15.30 -13.43 -0.03
CA ASP A 83 -16.24 -14.41 -0.58
C ASP A 83 -15.79 -14.85 -1.99
N THR A 84 -15.31 -16.09 -2.09
CA THR A 84 -14.86 -16.71 -3.34
C THR A 84 -16.00 -17.30 -4.17
N ASP A 85 -17.16 -17.54 -3.57
CA ASP A 85 -18.29 -18.23 -4.21
C ASP A 85 -19.33 -17.27 -4.84
N ALA A 86 -19.25 -15.98 -4.51
CA ALA A 86 -20.18 -14.98 -5.07
C ALA A 86 -20.01 -14.83 -6.57
N ALA A 87 -21.12 -14.93 -7.28
CA ALA A 87 -21.26 -14.95 -8.73
C ALA A 87 -20.36 -13.95 -9.49
N LEU A 88 -19.69 -14.48 -10.46
CA LEU A 88 -18.62 -13.97 -11.30
C LEU A 88 -18.89 -12.62 -11.96
N SER A 89 -18.22 -11.58 -11.49
CA SER A 89 -17.94 -10.39 -12.29
C SER A 89 -16.48 -10.44 -12.78
N GLY A 90 -16.21 -10.01 -14.00
CA GLY A 90 -14.86 -10.07 -14.60
C GLY A 90 -13.78 -9.35 -13.79
N HIS A 91 -14.14 -8.33 -12.98
CA HIS A 91 -13.24 -7.63 -12.07
C HIS A 91 -12.70 -8.54 -10.94
N ARG A 92 -13.53 -9.47 -10.43
CA ARG A 92 -13.10 -10.42 -9.38
C ARG A 92 -12.06 -11.42 -9.89
N THR A 93 -12.16 -11.86 -11.13
CA THR A 93 -11.19 -12.79 -11.72
C THR A 93 -9.78 -12.22 -11.69
N ARG A 94 -9.63 -10.93 -12.03
CA ARG A 94 -8.33 -10.24 -11.97
C ARG A 94 -7.82 -10.12 -10.54
N LEU A 95 -8.68 -9.68 -9.61
CA LEU A 95 -8.33 -9.54 -8.19
C LEU A 95 -7.86 -10.89 -7.61
N PHE A 96 -8.62 -11.96 -7.80
CA PHE A 96 -8.23 -13.29 -7.30
C PHE A 96 -6.94 -13.83 -7.94
N GLY A 97 -6.72 -13.54 -9.22
CA GLY A 97 -5.45 -13.86 -9.89
C GLY A 97 -4.26 -13.13 -9.25
N ARG A 98 -4.41 -11.84 -8.88
CA ARG A 98 -3.37 -11.08 -8.16
C ARG A 98 -3.16 -11.60 -6.74
N ILE A 99 -4.23 -11.94 -6.03
CA ILE A 99 -4.15 -12.54 -4.69
C ILE A 99 -3.40 -13.88 -4.74
N ALA A 100 -3.73 -14.76 -5.69
CA ALA A 100 -3.04 -16.03 -5.85
C ALA A 100 -1.53 -15.85 -6.09
N TYR A 101 -1.16 -14.88 -6.92
CA TYR A 101 0.25 -14.55 -7.17
C TYR A 101 0.94 -13.96 -5.93
N ALA A 102 0.27 -13.10 -5.18
CA ALA A 102 0.78 -12.55 -3.92
C ALA A 102 0.98 -13.65 -2.86
N LEU A 103 0.02 -14.57 -2.69
CA LEU A 103 0.12 -15.71 -1.78
C LEU A 103 1.30 -16.64 -2.13
N GLN A 104 1.56 -16.86 -3.42
CA GLN A 104 2.74 -17.61 -3.86
C GLN A 104 4.04 -16.90 -3.43
N GLY A 105 4.09 -15.57 -3.54
CA GLY A 105 5.21 -14.77 -3.06
C GLY A 105 5.37 -14.82 -1.54
N LEU A 106 4.27 -14.72 -0.78
CA LEU A 106 4.26 -14.81 0.68
C LEU A 106 4.74 -16.19 1.16
N SER A 107 4.28 -17.28 0.52
CA SER A 107 4.71 -18.64 0.85
C SER A 107 6.21 -18.89 0.61
N ALA A 108 6.85 -18.10 -0.24
CA ALA A 108 8.29 -18.17 -0.50
C ALA A 108 9.16 -17.41 0.53
N LEU A 109 8.56 -16.52 1.34
CA LEU A 109 9.28 -15.69 2.32
C LEU A 109 10.12 -16.48 3.32
N PRO A 110 9.65 -17.59 3.93
CA PRO A 110 10.46 -18.34 4.90
C PRO A 110 11.78 -18.80 4.28
N ARG A 111 11.75 -19.31 3.05
CA ARG A 111 12.94 -19.76 2.33
C ARG A 111 13.86 -18.59 1.95
N LEU A 112 13.29 -17.43 1.60
CA LEU A 112 14.07 -16.21 1.35
C LEU A 112 14.81 -15.79 2.62
N ARG A 113 14.11 -15.71 3.76
CA ARG A 113 14.64 -15.33 5.07
C ARG A 113 15.77 -16.25 5.53
N GLU A 114 15.60 -17.55 5.33
CA GLU A 114 16.62 -18.57 5.60
C GLU A 114 17.88 -18.33 4.76
N ARG A 115 17.73 -18.18 3.44
CA ARG A 115 18.87 -17.95 2.52
C ARG A 115 19.62 -16.66 2.83
N VAL A 116 18.91 -15.61 3.23
CA VAL A 116 19.52 -14.36 3.72
C VAL A 116 20.27 -14.60 5.03
N GLY A 117 19.66 -15.29 6.00
CA GLY A 117 20.30 -15.62 7.28
C GLY A 117 21.57 -16.43 7.13
N GLN A 118 21.58 -17.39 6.21
CA GLN A 118 22.73 -18.21 5.85
C GLN A 118 23.70 -17.53 4.88
N ARG A 119 23.43 -16.29 4.45
CA ARG A 119 24.23 -15.51 3.48
C ARG A 119 24.44 -16.22 2.15
N GLN A 120 23.47 -17.07 1.75
CA GLN A 120 23.50 -17.78 0.46
C GLN A 120 23.13 -16.89 -0.73
N TRP A 121 22.47 -15.77 -0.46
CA TRP A 121 22.11 -14.76 -1.45
C TRP A 121 22.85 -13.46 -1.19
N GLY A 122 23.30 -12.82 -2.27
CA GLY A 122 23.84 -11.46 -2.21
C GLY A 122 22.74 -10.42 -2.07
N THR A 123 23.16 -9.17 -1.84
CA THR A 123 22.27 -8.01 -1.63
C THR A 123 21.33 -7.78 -2.80
N GLU A 124 21.84 -7.78 -4.02
CA GLU A 124 21.05 -7.52 -5.24
C GLU A 124 19.89 -8.52 -5.41
N ARG A 125 20.19 -9.81 -5.32
CA ARG A 125 19.16 -10.87 -5.43
C ARG A 125 18.13 -10.77 -4.34
N THR A 126 18.53 -10.45 -3.12
CA THR A 126 17.66 -10.29 -1.96
C THR A 126 16.72 -9.09 -2.16
N VAL A 127 17.26 -7.93 -2.52
CA VAL A 127 16.48 -6.70 -2.80
C VAL A 127 15.47 -6.96 -3.92
N ALA A 128 15.88 -7.61 -5.02
CA ALA A 128 14.99 -7.93 -6.13
C ALA A 128 13.85 -8.90 -5.73
N ALA A 129 14.11 -9.86 -4.83
CA ALA A 129 13.09 -10.79 -4.35
C ALA A 129 12.02 -10.09 -3.49
N TYR A 130 12.43 -9.22 -2.55
CA TYR A 130 11.48 -8.39 -1.79
C TYR A 130 10.71 -7.45 -2.69
N ALA A 131 11.38 -6.77 -3.65
CA ALA A 131 10.72 -5.85 -4.56
C ALA A 131 9.62 -6.54 -5.39
N ARG A 132 9.87 -7.76 -5.90
CA ARG A 132 8.85 -8.55 -6.62
C ARG A 132 7.64 -8.87 -5.76
N LEU A 133 7.84 -9.26 -4.50
CA LEU A 133 6.74 -9.54 -3.58
C LEU A 133 5.94 -8.27 -3.27
N ILE A 134 6.61 -7.16 -2.98
CA ILE A 134 5.96 -5.86 -2.73
C ILE A 134 5.13 -5.45 -3.95
N GLN A 135 5.68 -5.59 -5.17
CA GLN A 135 4.92 -5.30 -6.40
C GLN A 135 3.70 -6.22 -6.57
N ALA A 136 3.80 -7.50 -6.20
CA ALA A 136 2.66 -8.42 -6.23
C ALA A 136 1.55 -7.97 -5.26
N LEU A 137 1.90 -7.51 -4.06
CA LEU A 137 0.95 -6.97 -3.07
C LEU A 137 0.32 -5.65 -3.55
N LEU A 138 1.12 -4.74 -4.13
CA LEU A 138 0.60 -3.49 -4.71
C LEU A 138 -0.31 -3.73 -5.92
N ALA A 139 -0.09 -4.80 -6.70
CA ALA A 139 -0.99 -5.18 -7.78
C ALA A 139 -2.37 -5.65 -7.26
N VAL A 140 -2.46 -6.23 -6.05
CA VAL A 140 -3.76 -6.51 -5.39
C VAL A 140 -4.47 -5.20 -5.04
N VAL A 141 -3.75 -4.21 -4.50
CA VAL A 141 -4.32 -2.89 -4.19
C VAL A 141 -4.83 -2.20 -5.45
N PHE A 142 -4.11 -2.31 -6.57
CA PHE A 142 -4.54 -1.77 -7.86
C PHE A 142 -5.88 -2.37 -8.32
N GLU A 143 -6.02 -3.69 -8.32
CA GLU A 143 -7.27 -4.35 -8.73
C GLU A 143 -8.43 -4.03 -7.75
N ALA A 144 -8.12 -3.84 -6.47
CA ALA A 144 -9.09 -3.39 -5.48
C ALA A 144 -9.64 -1.99 -5.81
N ALA A 145 -8.75 -1.06 -6.17
CA ALA A 145 -9.12 0.30 -6.57
C ALA A 145 -9.93 0.33 -7.87
N ASP A 146 -9.54 -0.48 -8.88
CA ASP A 146 -10.24 -0.59 -10.18
C ASP A 146 -11.65 -1.18 -10.03
N SER A 147 -11.92 -1.96 -8.98
CA SER A 147 -13.22 -2.58 -8.72
C SER A 147 -14.19 -1.70 -7.92
N ALA A 148 -13.76 -0.55 -7.40
CA ALA A 148 -14.57 0.34 -6.58
C ALA A 148 -15.56 1.15 -7.44
N TRP A 149 -16.86 0.97 -7.21
CA TRP A 149 -17.94 1.63 -7.95
C TRP A 149 -18.36 2.98 -7.35
N ASP A 150 -18.10 3.23 -6.04
CA ASP A 150 -18.37 4.52 -5.41
C ASP A 150 -17.26 5.52 -5.80
N PRO A 151 -17.60 6.69 -6.36
CA PRO A 151 -16.61 7.63 -6.91
C PRO A 151 -15.65 8.20 -5.87
N ASP A 152 -16.13 8.46 -4.64
CA ASP A 152 -15.31 9.04 -3.59
C ASP A 152 -14.35 8.01 -3.02
N ILE A 153 -14.83 6.78 -2.77
CA ILE A 153 -14.01 5.65 -2.33
C ILE A 153 -12.98 5.29 -3.41
N SER A 154 -13.39 5.24 -4.69
CA SER A 154 -12.49 4.96 -5.81
C SER A 154 -11.37 6.00 -5.91
N ARG A 155 -11.70 7.29 -5.83
CA ARG A 155 -10.74 8.40 -5.84
C ARG A 155 -9.71 8.24 -4.71
N HIS A 156 -10.20 7.93 -3.50
CA HIS A 156 -9.35 7.76 -2.34
C HIS A 156 -8.43 6.52 -2.47
N LEU A 157 -8.94 5.41 -2.99
CA LEU A 157 -8.15 4.21 -3.29
C LEU A 157 -7.05 4.48 -4.32
N VAL A 158 -7.35 5.27 -5.37
CA VAL A 158 -6.33 5.68 -6.36
C VAL A 158 -5.26 6.56 -5.72
N ALA A 159 -5.65 7.51 -4.85
CA ALA A 159 -4.70 8.32 -4.09
C ALA A 159 -3.80 7.44 -3.22
N PHE A 160 -4.39 6.51 -2.48
CA PHE A 160 -3.66 5.60 -1.59
C PHE A 160 -2.72 4.67 -2.35
N LEU A 161 -3.17 4.08 -3.47
CA LEU A 161 -2.32 3.27 -4.34
C LEU A 161 -1.09 4.04 -4.82
N ASN A 162 -1.29 5.27 -5.33
CA ASN A 162 -0.19 6.10 -5.80
C ASN A 162 0.76 6.45 -4.66
N PHE A 163 0.25 6.72 -3.47
CA PHE A 163 1.08 6.92 -2.29
C PHE A 163 1.96 5.70 -1.97
N LEU A 164 1.37 4.51 -1.90
CA LEU A 164 2.10 3.26 -1.65
C LEU A 164 3.16 2.99 -2.72
N GLN A 165 2.84 3.25 -3.98
CA GLN A 165 3.75 3.09 -5.11
C GLN A 165 4.92 4.09 -5.03
N GLY A 166 4.64 5.37 -4.73
CA GLY A 166 5.67 6.40 -4.52
C GLY A 166 6.62 6.04 -3.37
N LYS A 167 6.06 5.54 -2.26
CA LYS A 167 6.85 5.06 -1.12
C LYS A 167 7.71 3.83 -1.46
N GLU A 168 7.23 2.93 -2.33
CA GLU A 168 8.06 1.82 -2.81
C GLU A 168 9.23 2.32 -3.66
N PHE A 169 9.04 3.32 -4.52
CA PHE A 169 10.14 3.95 -5.26
C PHE A 169 11.16 4.60 -4.32
N ALA A 170 10.75 5.26 -3.24
CA ALA A 170 11.65 5.77 -2.21
C ALA A 170 12.47 4.65 -1.54
N GLY A 171 11.85 3.49 -1.31
CA GLY A 171 12.54 2.30 -0.78
C GLY A 171 13.56 1.71 -1.75
N GLN A 172 13.28 1.72 -3.05
CA GLN A 172 14.21 1.27 -4.10
C GLN A 172 15.34 2.28 -4.33
N GLU A 173 15.03 3.56 -4.30
CA GLU A 173 16.01 4.65 -4.30
C GLU A 173 17.02 4.47 -3.16
N ARG A 174 16.54 4.26 -1.92
CA ARG A 174 17.41 4.01 -0.76
C ARG A 174 18.36 2.84 -1.02
N ALA A 175 17.84 1.71 -1.52
CA ALA A 175 18.64 0.51 -1.76
C ALA A 175 19.71 0.75 -2.83
N THR A 176 19.36 1.44 -3.93
CA THR A 176 20.26 1.74 -5.04
C THR A 176 21.37 2.70 -4.62
N GLY A 177 21.02 3.81 -3.95
CA GLY A 177 22.01 4.77 -3.47
C GLY A 177 22.93 4.19 -2.40
N SER A 178 22.41 3.31 -1.50
CA SER A 178 23.26 2.59 -0.55
C SER A 178 24.29 1.70 -1.24
N ALA A 179 23.90 1.00 -2.30
CA ALA A 179 24.83 0.17 -3.08
C ALA A 179 25.89 1.01 -3.80
N LEU A 180 25.50 2.15 -4.39
CA LEU A 180 26.41 3.08 -5.07
C LEU A 180 27.47 3.65 -4.11
N PHE A 181 27.06 4.18 -2.95
CA PHE A 181 28.01 4.67 -1.95
C PHE A 181 28.92 3.55 -1.42
N ALA A 182 28.36 2.37 -1.15
CA ALA A 182 29.15 1.23 -0.69
C ALA A 182 30.18 0.75 -1.73
N ALA A 183 29.85 0.84 -3.04
CA ALA A 183 30.77 0.53 -4.13
C ALA A 183 31.87 1.60 -4.31
N GLY A 184 31.68 2.80 -3.79
CA GLY A 184 32.62 3.92 -3.90
C GLY A 184 32.78 4.49 -5.32
N ARG A 185 31.89 4.10 -6.24
CA ARG A 185 31.99 4.49 -7.66
C ARG A 185 30.59 4.56 -8.28
N MET A 186 30.39 5.57 -9.15
CA MET A 186 29.17 5.71 -9.92
C MET A 186 29.19 4.80 -11.15
N ASP A 187 28.14 4.01 -11.35
CA ASP A 187 27.87 3.32 -12.62
C ASP A 187 26.64 3.90 -13.31
N THR A 188 26.63 3.86 -14.64
CA THR A 188 25.60 4.48 -15.48
C THR A 188 24.22 3.87 -15.25
N ASP A 189 24.12 2.56 -15.18
CA ASP A 189 22.83 1.86 -15.05
C ASP A 189 22.19 2.12 -13.71
N SER A 190 22.97 2.14 -12.64
CA SER A 190 22.47 2.46 -11.28
C SER A 190 22.07 3.93 -11.16
N GLN A 191 22.80 4.85 -11.82
CA GLN A 191 22.43 6.26 -11.85
C GLN A 191 21.11 6.48 -12.60
N GLN A 192 20.92 5.86 -13.75
CA GLN A 192 19.67 5.93 -14.51
C GLN A 192 18.49 5.35 -13.72
N ARG A 193 18.69 4.20 -13.05
CA ARG A 193 17.67 3.62 -12.17
C ARG A 193 17.33 4.56 -11.01
N LEU A 194 18.33 5.20 -10.39
CA LEU A 194 18.12 6.14 -9.30
C LEU A 194 17.25 7.33 -9.75
N LEU A 195 17.61 7.95 -10.88
CA LEU A 195 16.85 9.05 -11.47
C LEU A 195 15.42 8.63 -11.79
N HIS A 196 15.23 7.45 -12.39
CA HIS A 196 13.92 6.89 -12.66
C HIS A 196 13.07 6.71 -11.37
N PHE A 197 13.68 6.27 -10.27
CA PHE A 197 12.97 6.11 -8.99
C PHE A 197 12.56 7.47 -8.40
N ILE A 198 13.44 8.47 -8.45
CA ILE A 198 13.12 9.83 -7.97
C ILE A 198 11.96 10.41 -8.76
N GLU A 199 12.02 10.41 -10.08
CA GLU A 199 10.96 10.94 -10.94
C GLU A 199 9.64 10.18 -10.79
N SER A 200 9.70 8.85 -10.67
CA SER A 200 8.50 8.03 -10.51
C SER A 200 7.86 8.25 -9.15
N GLN A 201 8.66 8.42 -8.08
CA GLN A 201 8.18 8.81 -6.75
C GLN A 201 7.45 10.15 -6.81
N GLU A 202 8.05 11.18 -7.43
CA GLU A 202 7.44 12.51 -7.55
C GLU A 202 6.10 12.45 -8.29
N ARG A 203 6.02 11.74 -9.42
CA ARG A 203 4.77 11.58 -10.18
C ARG A 203 3.68 10.89 -9.35
N CYS A 204 4.01 9.80 -8.67
CA CYS A 204 3.05 9.09 -7.84
C CYS A 204 2.54 9.95 -6.68
N LEU A 205 3.43 10.67 -6.00
CA LEU A 205 3.06 11.54 -4.88
C LEU A 205 2.25 12.77 -5.35
N GLN A 206 2.52 13.28 -6.56
CA GLN A 206 1.71 14.34 -7.16
C GLN A 206 0.28 13.85 -7.41
N VAL A 207 0.08 12.67 -8.02
CA VAL A 207 -1.26 12.09 -8.23
C VAL A 207 -1.97 11.88 -6.89
N CYS A 208 -1.25 11.39 -5.87
CA CYS A 208 -1.82 11.25 -4.54
C CYS A 208 -2.34 12.58 -4.00
N THR A 209 -1.54 13.65 -4.04
CA THR A 209 -1.91 14.96 -3.50
C THR A 209 -3.04 15.62 -4.28
N ASP A 210 -3.10 15.44 -5.60
CA ASP A 210 -4.18 15.97 -6.45
C ASP A 210 -5.55 15.36 -6.10
N LEU A 211 -5.56 14.07 -5.71
CA LEU A 211 -6.77 13.33 -5.37
C LEU A 211 -7.10 13.32 -3.88
N ALA A 212 -6.15 13.66 -3.02
CA ALA A 212 -6.27 13.58 -1.57
C ALA A 212 -7.21 14.65 -0.98
N SER A 213 -7.74 14.38 0.20
CA SER A 213 -8.49 15.34 1.00
C SER A 213 -7.62 16.52 1.45
N PRO A 214 -8.23 17.66 1.86
CA PRO A 214 -7.47 18.77 2.42
C PRO A 214 -6.63 18.38 3.64
N ALA A 215 -7.13 17.48 4.50
CA ALA A 215 -6.42 16.99 5.68
C ALA A 215 -5.15 16.23 5.30
N ILE A 216 -5.25 15.31 4.33
CA ILE A 216 -4.09 14.56 3.82
C ILE A 216 -3.08 15.48 3.15
N ARG A 217 -3.52 16.46 2.37
CA ARG A 217 -2.63 17.46 1.76
C ARG A 217 -1.87 18.25 2.81
N GLN A 218 -2.53 18.64 3.90
CA GLN A 218 -1.86 19.34 5.00
C GLN A 218 -0.77 18.49 5.64
N LEU A 219 -1.04 17.22 5.93
CA LEU A 219 -0.04 16.28 6.45
C LEU A 219 1.13 16.10 5.48
N TRP A 220 0.86 16.08 4.17
CA TRP A 220 1.92 16.01 3.16
C TRP A 220 2.82 17.25 3.18
N VAL A 221 2.26 18.46 3.26
CA VAL A 221 3.02 19.71 3.37
C VAL A 221 3.94 19.67 4.61
N GLU A 222 3.44 19.19 5.74
CA GLU A 222 4.23 19.03 6.97
C GLU A 222 5.40 18.05 6.76
N ALA A 223 5.17 16.92 6.10
CA ALA A 223 6.21 15.93 5.80
C ALA A 223 7.28 16.44 4.82
N GLN A 224 6.95 17.45 4.00
CA GLN A 224 7.84 18.07 3.01
C GLN A 224 8.64 19.28 3.55
N ARG A 225 8.62 19.52 4.87
CA ARG A 225 9.38 20.64 5.44
C ARG A 225 10.86 20.55 5.10
N PRO A 226 11.53 21.68 4.77
CA PRO A 226 12.92 21.69 4.35
C PRO A 226 13.86 20.98 5.34
N GLU A 227 13.66 21.15 6.64
CA GLU A 227 14.47 20.51 7.68
C GLU A 227 14.48 18.98 7.61
N HIS A 228 13.39 18.37 7.09
CA HIS A 228 13.28 16.93 6.92
C HIS A 228 13.90 16.45 5.60
N LEU A 229 13.81 17.26 4.55
CA LEU A 229 14.24 16.88 3.20
C LEU A 229 15.69 17.28 2.87
N MET A 230 16.21 18.38 3.44
CA MET A 230 17.55 18.86 3.10
C MET A 230 18.65 17.80 3.19
N PRO A 231 18.70 16.91 4.21
CA PRO A 231 19.71 15.86 4.24
C PRO A 231 19.61 14.89 3.07
N LEU A 232 18.39 14.52 2.68
CA LEU A 232 18.12 13.65 1.53
C LEU A 232 18.52 14.33 0.22
N GLU A 233 18.07 15.55 -0.01
CA GLU A 233 18.34 16.32 -1.23
C GLU A 233 19.83 16.60 -1.45
N ARG A 234 20.55 16.86 -0.36
CA ARG A 234 22.01 16.99 -0.42
C ARG A 234 22.67 15.73 -0.96
N MET A 235 22.23 14.57 -0.48
CA MET A 235 22.78 13.28 -0.89
C MET A 235 22.33 12.89 -2.29
N ARG A 236 21.07 13.17 -2.66
CA ARG A 236 20.55 13.02 -4.03
C ARG A 236 21.41 13.81 -5.03
N ARG A 237 21.73 15.07 -4.70
CA ARG A 237 22.57 15.92 -5.55
C ARG A 237 23.91 15.25 -5.83
N ILE A 238 24.60 14.68 -4.82
CA ILE A 238 25.87 13.98 -5.01
C ILE A 238 25.70 12.83 -6.01
N LEU A 239 24.68 11.97 -5.82
CA LEU A 239 24.45 10.83 -6.70
C LEU A 239 24.04 11.24 -8.13
N CYS A 240 23.21 12.28 -8.27
CA CYS A 240 22.73 12.70 -9.58
C CYS A 240 23.79 13.47 -10.40
N THR A 241 24.74 14.18 -9.74
CA THR A 241 25.72 15.01 -10.44
C THR A 241 27.09 14.35 -10.59
N THR A 242 27.37 13.24 -9.89
CA THR A 242 28.61 12.49 -10.08
C THR A 242 28.60 11.80 -11.45
N PRO A 243 29.60 12.07 -12.33
CA PRO A 243 29.59 11.45 -13.64
C PRO A 243 29.87 9.94 -13.57
N PRO A 244 29.48 9.17 -14.60
CA PRO A 244 29.79 7.74 -14.68
C PRO A 244 31.28 7.47 -14.50
N GLY A 245 31.64 6.49 -13.68
CA GLY A 245 33.01 6.20 -13.27
C GLY A 245 33.56 7.12 -12.19
N GLY A 246 32.86 8.18 -11.81
CA GLY A 246 33.27 9.12 -10.75
C GLY A 246 33.30 8.45 -9.37
N VAL A 247 34.18 8.97 -8.51
CA VAL A 247 34.39 8.46 -7.16
C VAL A 247 33.26 8.94 -6.24
N LEU A 248 32.69 8.02 -5.46
CA LEU A 248 31.74 8.28 -4.38
C LEU A 248 32.43 7.97 -3.04
N ASP A 249 32.20 8.82 -2.04
CA ASP A 249 32.69 8.57 -0.69
C ASP A 249 31.85 7.50 0.00
N ALA A 250 32.43 6.32 0.23
CA ALA A 250 31.76 5.21 0.91
C ALA A 250 31.33 5.57 2.35
N GLY A 251 31.96 6.55 2.99
CA GLY A 251 31.56 7.08 4.30
C GLY A 251 30.15 7.69 4.31
N HIS A 252 29.62 8.10 3.15
CA HIS A 252 28.26 8.61 3.01
C HIS A 252 27.15 7.54 3.02
N SER A 253 27.50 6.25 2.91
CA SER A 253 26.50 5.16 2.82
C SER A 253 25.52 5.15 4.01
N GLN A 254 26.01 5.33 5.23
CA GLN A 254 25.16 5.36 6.42
C GLN A 254 24.28 6.64 6.46
N ALA A 255 24.87 7.79 6.16
CA ALA A 255 24.12 9.06 6.13
C ALA A 255 23.00 9.05 5.08
N TRP A 256 23.26 8.45 3.92
CA TRP A 256 22.26 8.21 2.87
C TRP A 256 21.13 7.32 3.38
N PHE A 257 21.47 6.15 3.92
CA PHE A 257 20.48 5.20 4.44
C PHE A 257 19.59 5.84 5.50
N ASP A 258 20.18 6.59 6.44
CA ASP A 258 19.46 7.26 7.53
C ASP A 258 18.55 8.39 7.00
N ALA A 259 19.01 9.18 6.03
CA ALA A 259 18.22 10.24 5.42
C ALA A 259 16.99 9.67 4.69
N CYS A 260 17.19 8.64 3.84
CA CYS A 260 16.08 7.97 3.17
C CYS A 260 15.13 7.28 4.16
N SER A 261 15.66 6.66 5.22
CA SER A 261 14.82 5.98 6.22
C SER A 261 13.93 6.95 6.96
N ARG A 262 14.47 8.10 7.41
CA ARG A 262 13.65 9.16 8.04
C ARG A 262 12.55 9.67 7.11
N HIS A 263 12.85 9.84 5.82
CA HIS A 263 11.83 10.24 4.85
C HIS A 263 10.73 9.19 4.70
N ILE A 264 11.09 7.92 4.56
CA ILE A 264 10.13 6.80 4.45
C ILE A 264 9.31 6.64 5.74
N ASP A 265 9.91 6.84 6.91
CA ASP A 265 9.22 6.77 8.20
C ASP A 265 8.24 7.95 8.38
N ALA A 266 8.58 9.16 7.91
CA ALA A 266 7.65 10.28 7.85
C ALA A 266 6.45 9.99 6.93
N MET A 267 6.68 9.33 5.80
CA MET A 267 5.61 8.89 4.91
C MET A 267 4.65 7.87 5.57
N LYS A 268 5.09 7.13 6.61
CA LYS A 268 4.23 6.16 7.29
C LYS A 268 3.04 6.82 7.99
N GLN A 269 3.21 7.99 8.57
CA GLN A 269 2.10 8.73 9.19
C GLN A 269 1.01 9.10 8.17
N LEU A 270 1.41 9.48 6.97
CA LEU A 270 0.48 9.78 5.89
C LEU A 270 -0.25 8.52 5.38
N GLU A 271 0.46 7.40 5.31
CA GLU A 271 -0.12 6.09 4.99
C GLU A 271 -1.23 5.70 5.97
N ASP A 272 -0.96 5.85 7.27
CA ASP A 272 -1.92 5.53 8.32
C ASP A 272 -3.15 6.45 8.26
N ALA A 273 -2.96 7.74 7.97
CA ALA A 273 -4.05 8.70 7.78
C ALA A 273 -4.90 8.37 6.55
N LEU A 274 -4.27 8.02 5.41
CA LEU A 274 -4.98 7.58 4.20
C LEU A 274 -5.81 6.31 4.45
N ALA A 275 -5.25 5.33 5.17
CA ALA A 275 -5.97 4.11 5.52
C ALA A 275 -7.17 4.38 6.43
N ALA A 276 -7.00 5.24 7.45
CA ALA A 276 -8.06 5.62 8.37
C ALA A 276 -9.20 6.40 7.65
N GLU A 277 -8.85 7.32 6.77
CA GLU A 277 -9.83 8.10 5.98
C GLU A 277 -10.63 7.17 5.05
N LEU A 278 -9.99 6.20 4.40
CA LEU A 278 -10.66 5.21 3.56
C LEU A 278 -11.69 4.40 4.34
N GLN A 279 -11.33 3.92 5.53
CA GLN A 279 -12.25 3.19 6.42
C GLN A 279 -13.40 4.08 6.87
N GLY A 280 -13.12 5.33 7.24
CA GLY A 280 -14.13 6.33 7.61
C GLY A 280 -15.15 6.59 6.50
N LEU A 281 -14.69 6.75 5.26
CA LEU A 281 -15.55 6.94 4.09
C LEU A 281 -16.49 5.73 3.88
N CYS A 282 -15.97 4.51 3.95
CA CYS A 282 -16.78 3.30 3.82
C CYS A 282 -17.85 3.22 4.93
N SER A 283 -17.49 3.49 6.18
CA SER A 283 -18.42 3.46 7.32
C SER A 283 -19.51 4.51 7.18
N GLN A 284 -19.17 5.75 6.84
CA GLN A 284 -20.14 6.84 6.64
C GLN A 284 -21.13 6.53 5.52
N ARG A 285 -20.66 5.96 4.40
CA ARG A 285 -21.54 5.56 3.29
C ARG A 285 -22.50 4.42 3.70
N LEU A 286 -22.00 3.42 4.43
CA LEU A 286 -22.83 2.33 4.95
C LEU A 286 -23.93 2.84 5.87
N GLU A 287 -23.59 3.69 6.83
CA GLU A 287 -24.54 4.27 7.79
C GLU A 287 -25.60 5.11 7.08
N ALA A 288 -25.21 6.00 6.16
CA ALA A 288 -26.14 6.82 5.40
C ALA A 288 -27.13 5.99 4.59
N THR A 289 -26.64 4.98 3.85
CA THR A 289 -27.49 4.11 3.03
C THR A 289 -28.40 3.22 3.89
N ALA A 290 -27.93 2.76 5.07
CA ALA A 290 -28.75 2.00 6.01
C ALA A 290 -29.92 2.83 6.60
N LEU A 291 -29.68 4.11 6.91
CA LEU A 291 -30.71 5.03 7.37
C LEU A 291 -31.79 5.27 6.30
N GLU A 292 -31.37 5.46 5.04
CA GLU A 292 -32.29 5.59 3.91
C GLU A 292 -33.13 4.32 3.69
N LEU A 293 -32.52 3.13 3.76
CA LEU A 293 -33.23 1.87 3.69
C LEU A 293 -34.30 1.74 4.78
N ALA A 294 -33.92 2.03 6.03
CA ALA A 294 -34.84 1.98 7.16
C ALA A 294 -36.03 2.96 7.00
N ALA A 295 -35.81 4.12 6.40
CA ALA A 295 -36.91 5.06 6.09
C ALA A 295 -37.89 4.50 5.04
N LEU A 296 -37.35 3.91 3.94
CA LEU A 296 -38.14 3.30 2.89
C LEU A 296 -38.97 2.09 3.40
N GLU A 297 -38.37 1.27 4.27
CA GLU A 297 -39.04 0.11 4.87
C GLU A 297 -40.19 0.53 5.80
N ARG A 298 -40.01 1.61 6.59
CA ARG A 298 -41.11 2.19 7.41
C ARG A 298 -42.26 2.69 6.53
N MET A 299 -41.97 3.37 5.41
CA MET A 299 -43.00 3.82 4.46
C MET A 299 -43.74 2.64 3.85
N ALA A 300 -43.07 1.53 3.54
CA ALA A 300 -43.68 0.33 3.00
C ALA A 300 -44.64 -0.34 4.02
N GLY A 301 -44.19 -0.40 5.29
CA GLY A 301 -45.02 -0.95 6.39
C GLY A 301 -46.27 -0.11 6.66
N GLY A 302 -46.20 1.22 6.62
CA GLY A 302 -47.29 2.15 6.78
C GLY A 302 -48.36 2.04 5.67
N LEU A 303 -47.94 1.80 4.44
CA LEU A 303 -48.86 1.59 3.30
C LEU A 303 -49.56 0.24 3.34
N GLY A 304 -48.98 -0.78 4.02
CA GLY A 304 -49.60 -2.11 4.21
C GLY A 304 -50.68 -2.13 5.31
N ALA A 305 -50.55 -1.27 6.31
CA ALA A 305 -51.50 -1.19 7.44
C ALA A 305 -52.79 -0.41 7.12
N GLY A 306 -52.84 0.30 5.99
CA GLY A 306 -53.94 1.17 5.58
C GLY A 306 -54.98 0.55 4.61
N ARG A 307 -54.93 -0.76 4.32
CA ARG A 307 -56.05 -1.41 3.57
C ARG A 307 -57.14 -1.82 4.54
N PRO A 308 -58.28 -1.11 4.57
CA PRO A 308 -59.45 -1.61 5.32
C PRO A 308 -59.89 -2.90 4.64
N THR A 309 -60.01 -3.98 5.41
CA THR A 309 -60.79 -5.16 5.04
C THR A 309 -62.23 -4.73 4.90
N GLY A 310 -62.63 -4.32 3.68
CA GLY A 310 -64.04 -4.09 3.35
C GLY A 310 -64.75 -5.42 3.38
N THR A 311 -65.45 -5.68 4.50
CA THR A 311 -66.54 -6.63 4.58
C THR A 311 -67.76 -6.00 3.94
N GLY A 312 -68.25 -6.59 2.87
CA GLY A 312 -69.53 -6.33 2.26
C GLY A 312 -69.91 -7.51 1.43
#